data_26186cb67b5b65089c1708d4ff7dc245
#
_entry.id   26186cb67b5b65089c1708d4ff7dc245
#
_cell.length_a   1.000
_cell.length_b   1.000
_cell.length_c   1.000
_cell.angle_alpha   90.00
_cell.angle_beta   90.00
_cell.angle_gamma   90.00
#
_symmetry.space_group_name_H-M   'P 1'
#
loop_
_entity.id
_entity.type
_entity.pdbx_description
1 polymer ?
#
loop_
_entity_poly.entity_id
_entity_poly.type
_entity_poly.pdbx_seq_one_letter_code
_entity_poly.pdbx_strand_id
1 'polypeptide(L)'
;MKRAFNVIAIIGKPRDPNAIKTHLSIYHWLTDQNYTVLLDDRLREALPEIPADRFNHLLKLGELADLAIVVGGDGNMLGAARVLSRFDISVIGVNRGNLGFLTDLDPDNFEEPLQAVLNGDFVKEERFLLEAEVHRHGQVKSHNSAFNEVVLHPGQVAHMIEFEVYIDDTFAFSQRSDGLIISTPTGSTAYSLSGGGPILSPNLNAISIVPMFPHTLSSRPLVVEGKRHIKLCISPENRTTLEVSCDGQVSLPVSPGDEVHIFQSPSRLKLIHPKDYSYYHILRNKLGWSSKLF
;
A
#
# COMPACT_ATOMS: atom_id res chain seq x y z
N MET A 1 -21.99 -26.18 -4.11
CA MET A 1 -20.88 -25.48 -4.83
C MET A 1 -19.60 -25.63 -4.05
N LYS A 2 -18.45 -25.78 -4.70
CA LYS A 2 -17.15 -25.80 -4.00
C LYS A 2 -16.83 -24.38 -3.57
N ARG A 3 -16.61 -24.15 -2.27
CA ARG A 3 -16.22 -22.84 -1.74
C ARG A 3 -14.86 -22.44 -2.28
N ALA A 4 -14.68 -21.18 -2.66
CA ALA A 4 -13.37 -20.66 -3.09
C ALA A 4 -12.43 -20.46 -1.89
N PHE A 5 -13.00 -20.17 -0.71
CA PHE A 5 -12.27 -19.89 0.53
C PHE A 5 -12.89 -20.65 1.70
N ASN A 6 -12.10 -20.98 2.72
CA ASN A 6 -12.54 -21.72 3.90
C ASN A 6 -12.27 -20.96 5.20
N VAL A 7 -11.10 -20.33 5.32
CA VAL A 7 -10.69 -19.56 6.48
C VAL A 7 -10.57 -18.08 6.07
N ILE A 8 -11.34 -17.23 6.73
CA ILE A 8 -11.43 -15.81 6.39
C ILE A 8 -10.91 -14.97 7.56
N ALA A 9 -9.96 -14.09 7.30
CA ALA A 9 -9.46 -13.12 8.27
C ALA A 9 -10.16 -11.77 8.11
N ILE A 10 -10.66 -11.19 9.20
CA ILE A 10 -11.16 -9.81 9.25
C ILE A 10 -10.08 -8.94 9.88
N ILE A 11 -9.62 -7.94 9.14
CA ILE A 11 -8.49 -7.09 9.50
C ILE A 11 -8.95 -5.63 9.55
N GLY A 12 -8.57 -4.91 10.60
CA GLY A 12 -8.88 -3.50 10.72
C GLY A 12 -8.41 -2.88 12.03
N LYS A 13 -8.86 -1.66 12.28
CA LYS A 13 -8.58 -0.92 13.51
C LYS A 13 -9.89 -0.43 14.12
N PRO A 14 -10.06 -0.50 15.44
CA PRO A 14 -11.26 -0.03 16.14
C PRO A 14 -11.25 1.50 16.28
N ARG A 15 -11.23 2.22 15.14
CA ARG A 15 -11.08 3.69 15.16
C ARG A 15 -12.32 4.44 15.58
N ASP A 16 -13.50 3.90 15.27
CA ASP A 16 -14.79 4.51 15.55
C ASP A 16 -15.89 3.43 15.68
N PRO A 17 -17.03 3.76 16.32
CA PRO A 17 -18.13 2.80 16.53
C PRO A 17 -18.69 2.20 15.24
N ASN A 18 -18.68 2.95 14.14
CA ASN A 18 -19.18 2.43 12.86
C ASN A 18 -18.24 1.39 12.27
N ALA A 19 -16.91 1.59 12.37
CA ALA A 19 -15.94 0.58 11.95
C ALA A 19 -16.11 -0.71 12.75
N ILE A 20 -16.28 -0.60 14.07
CA ILE A 20 -16.54 -1.74 14.97
C ILE A 20 -17.81 -2.48 14.53
N LYS A 21 -18.90 -1.75 14.26
CA LYS A 21 -20.16 -2.33 13.78
C LYS A 21 -19.97 -3.10 12.47
N THR A 22 -19.19 -2.57 11.53
CA THR A 22 -18.91 -3.26 10.27
C THR A 22 -18.14 -4.56 10.48
N HIS A 23 -17.11 -4.57 11.33
CA HIS A 23 -16.36 -5.79 11.65
C HIS A 23 -17.30 -6.86 12.23
N LEU A 24 -18.17 -6.45 13.15
CA LEU A 24 -19.12 -7.36 13.80
C LEU A 24 -20.18 -7.89 12.82
N SER A 25 -20.72 -7.04 11.94
CA SER A 25 -21.68 -7.45 10.92
C SER A 25 -21.09 -8.48 9.97
N ILE A 26 -19.86 -8.24 9.47
CA ILE A 26 -19.16 -9.19 8.60
C ILE A 26 -18.86 -10.50 9.34
N TYR A 27 -18.43 -10.43 10.61
CA TYR A 27 -18.15 -11.62 11.41
C TYR A 27 -19.40 -12.50 11.57
N HIS A 28 -20.55 -11.94 11.97
CA HIS A 28 -21.79 -12.69 12.13
C HIS A 28 -22.27 -13.26 10.80
N TRP A 29 -22.30 -12.45 9.75
CA TRP A 29 -22.73 -12.88 8.42
C TRP A 29 -21.91 -14.07 7.89
N LEU A 30 -20.58 -14.08 8.08
CA LEU A 30 -19.71 -15.18 7.68
C LEU A 30 -19.89 -16.42 8.55
N THR A 31 -20.03 -16.24 9.87
CA THR A 31 -20.24 -17.35 10.82
C THR A 31 -21.58 -18.05 10.61
N ASP A 32 -22.62 -17.30 10.33
CA ASP A 32 -23.96 -17.85 10.00
C ASP A 32 -23.92 -18.72 8.75
N GLN A 33 -22.98 -18.46 7.84
CA GLN A 33 -22.73 -19.28 6.66
C GLN A 33 -21.70 -20.39 6.89
N ASN A 34 -21.30 -20.65 8.14
CA ASN A 34 -20.36 -21.69 8.54
C ASN A 34 -18.95 -21.54 7.93
N TYR A 35 -18.43 -20.30 7.78
CA TYR A 35 -17.02 -20.04 7.53
C TYR A 35 -16.23 -20.06 8.83
N THR A 36 -14.96 -20.46 8.75
CA THR A 36 -14.02 -20.23 9.84
C THR A 36 -13.52 -18.79 9.76
N VAL A 37 -13.90 -17.99 10.78
CA VAL A 37 -13.55 -16.56 10.82
C VAL A 37 -12.52 -16.30 11.91
N LEU A 38 -11.44 -15.61 11.54
CA LEU A 38 -10.38 -15.13 12.42
C LEU A 38 -10.37 -13.59 12.38
N LEU A 39 -9.93 -12.95 13.44
CA LEU A 39 -9.89 -11.50 13.57
C LEU A 39 -8.51 -10.99 13.96
N ASP A 40 -8.24 -9.77 13.56
CA ASP A 40 -7.05 -9.03 13.98
C ASP A 40 -7.08 -8.77 15.50
N ASP A 41 -5.99 -9.09 16.19
CA ASP A 41 -5.84 -8.87 17.66
C ASP A 41 -6.16 -7.44 18.10
N ARG A 42 -5.95 -6.46 17.23
CA ARG A 42 -6.27 -5.05 17.50
C ARG A 42 -7.76 -4.78 17.73
N LEU A 43 -8.63 -5.73 17.34
CA LEU A 43 -10.08 -5.64 17.51
C LEU A 43 -10.57 -6.29 18.84
N ARG A 44 -9.70 -7.01 19.54
CA ARG A 44 -10.05 -7.82 20.73
C ARG A 44 -10.79 -7.05 21.80
N GLU A 45 -10.29 -5.88 22.17
CA GLU A 45 -10.90 -5.06 23.23
C GLU A 45 -12.22 -4.43 22.78
N ALA A 46 -12.40 -4.22 21.48
CA ALA A 46 -13.59 -3.60 20.93
C ALA A 46 -14.72 -4.59 20.62
N LEU A 47 -14.43 -5.88 20.59
CA LEU A 47 -15.36 -6.98 20.26
C LEU A 47 -15.32 -8.08 21.33
N PRO A 48 -15.66 -7.77 22.60
CA PRO A 48 -15.55 -8.71 23.72
C PRO A 48 -16.50 -9.90 23.64
N GLU A 49 -17.56 -9.83 22.83
CA GLU A 49 -18.52 -10.89 22.58
C GLU A 49 -17.95 -12.04 21.72
N ILE A 50 -16.86 -11.81 20.98
CA ILE A 50 -16.23 -12.81 20.12
C ILE A 50 -15.24 -13.65 20.95
N PRO A 51 -15.24 -15.00 20.81
CA PRO A 51 -14.32 -15.86 21.53
C PRO A 51 -12.84 -15.48 21.34
N ALA A 52 -12.07 -15.48 22.43
CA ALA A 52 -10.68 -14.99 22.45
C ALA A 52 -9.72 -15.78 21.54
N ASP A 53 -10.01 -17.03 21.24
CA ASP A 53 -9.25 -17.89 20.34
C ASP A 53 -9.38 -17.51 18.85
N ARG A 54 -10.35 -16.67 18.53
CA ARG A 54 -10.53 -16.15 17.15
C ARG A 54 -9.58 -15.02 16.81
N PHE A 55 -8.99 -14.34 17.80
CA PHE A 55 -8.10 -13.20 17.57
C PHE A 55 -6.65 -13.63 17.41
N ASN A 56 -6.01 -13.11 16.36
CA ASN A 56 -4.63 -13.41 16.04
C ASN A 56 -3.91 -12.15 15.52
N HIS A 57 -2.61 -12.07 15.73
CA HIS A 57 -1.81 -11.01 15.12
C HIS A 57 -1.71 -11.20 13.59
N LEU A 58 -1.46 -10.12 12.87
CA LEU A 58 -1.57 -10.04 11.42
C LEU A 58 -0.71 -11.09 10.66
N LEU A 59 0.51 -11.40 11.16
CA LEU A 59 1.35 -12.45 10.57
C LEU A 59 0.67 -13.82 10.65
N LYS A 60 0.07 -14.15 11.80
CA LYS A 60 -0.62 -15.43 11.97
C LYS A 60 -1.88 -15.54 11.12
N LEU A 61 -2.59 -14.42 10.94
CA LEU A 61 -3.72 -14.36 10.00
C LEU A 61 -3.28 -14.66 8.57
N GLY A 62 -2.14 -14.12 8.14
CA GLY A 62 -1.56 -14.40 6.82
C GLY A 62 -1.20 -15.88 6.60
N GLU A 63 -0.77 -16.58 7.66
CA GLU A 63 -0.45 -18.00 7.60
C GLU A 63 -1.70 -18.90 7.57
N LEU A 64 -2.76 -18.51 8.26
CA LEU A 64 -3.93 -19.39 8.51
C LEU A 64 -5.07 -19.17 7.53
N ALA A 65 -5.26 -17.93 7.05
CA ALA A 65 -6.41 -17.57 6.22
C ALA A 65 -6.08 -17.65 4.73
N ASP A 66 -7.08 -17.97 3.94
CA ASP A 66 -7.02 -17.97 2.47
C ASP A 66 -7.65 -16.71 1.84
N LEU A 67 -8.46 -15.98 2.63
CA LEU A 67 -8.99 -14.66 2.29
C LEU A 67 -8.84 -13.69 3.47
N ALA A 68 -8.37 -12.48 3.21
CA ALA A 68 -8.39 -11.37 4.15
C ALA A 68 -9.38 -10.29 3.70
N ILE A 69 -10.30 -9.92 4.58
CA ILE A 69 -11.22 -8.80 4.41
C ILE A 69 -10.67 -7.63 5.25
N VAL A 70 -10.17 -6.59 4.58
CA VAL A 70 -9.61 -5.41 5.23
C VAL A 70 -10.69 -4.34 5.34
N VAL A 71 -11.13 -4.04 6.56
CA VAL A 71 -12.15 -3.02 6.83
C VAL A 71 -11.49 -1.68 7.12
N GLY A 72 -11.84 -0.66 6.35
CA GLY A 72 -11.34 0.70 6.51
C GLY A 72 -11.09 1.39 5.17
N GLY A 73 -10.29 2.44 5.17
CA GLY A 73 -9.83 3.11 3.95
C GLY A 73 -8.49 2.56 3.44
N ASP A 74 -7.98 3.16 2.36
CA ASP A 74 -6.71 2.78 1.72
C ASP A 74 -5.55 2.69 2.72
N GLY A 75 -5.47 3.57 3.73
CA GLY A 75 -4.42 3.51 4.75
C GLY A 75 -4.40 2.23 5.61
N ASN A 76 -5.55 1.58 5.84
CA ASN A 76 -5.59 0.26 6.50
C ASN A 76 -5.10 -0.83 5.56
N MET A 77 -5.47 -0.72 4.28
CA MET A 77 -5.02 -1.63 3.24
C MET A 77 -3.49 -1.59 3.08
N LEU A 78 -2.85 -0.41 3.09
CA LEU A 78 -1.39 -0.28 3.03
C LEU A 78 -0.70 -1.05 4.16
N GLY A 79 -1.19 -0.90 5.39
CA GLY A 79 -0.65 -1.62 6.55
C GLY A 79 -0.80 -3.14 6.44
N ALA A 80 -1.94 -3.62 5.95
CA ALA A 80 -2.20 -5.03 5.71
C ALA A 80 -1.34 -5.57 4.54
N ALA A 81 -1.23 -4.83 3.44
CA ALA A 81 -0.51 -5.20 2.23
C ALA A 81 0.96 -5.54 2.51
N ARG A 82 1.66 -4.70 3.30
CA ARG A 82 3.08 -4.92 3.65
C ARG A 82 3.35 -6.24 4.38
N VAL A 83 2.36 -6.73 5.11
CA VAL A 83 2.49 -8.02 5.83
C VAL A 83 1.97 -9.16 4.98
N LEU A 84 0.76 -9.02 4.43
CA LEU A 84 0.04 -10.10 3.74
C LEU A 84 0.64 -10.47 2.38
N SER A 85 1.37 -9.57 1.73
CA SER A 85 2.07 -9.85 0.47
C SER A 85 3.09 -11.00 0.57
N ARG A 86 3.51 -11.35 1.79
CA ARG A 86 4.45 -12.44 2.07
C ARG A 86 3.79 -13.81 2.12
N PHE A 87 2.47 -13.86 2.05
CA PHE A 87 1.66 -15.08 2.18
C PHE A 87 0.83 -15.33 0.93
N ASP A 88 0.40 -16.59 0.75
CA ASP A 88 -0.50 -16.96 -0.35
C ASP A 88 -1.97 -16.69 0.02
N ILE A 89 -2.29 -15.43 0.33
CA ILE A 89 -3.61 -15.00 0.76
C ILE A 89 -4.19 -14.00 -0.24
N SER A 90 -5.48 -14.14 -0.55
CA SER A 90 -6.23 -13.13 -1.30
C SER A 90 -6.74 -12.03 -0.38
N VAL A 91 -6.80 -10.79 -0.86
CA VAL A 91 -7.21 -9.63 -0.05
C VAL A 91 -8.31 -8.86 -0.77
N ILE A 92 -9.37 -8.49 -0.03
CA ILE A 92 -10.44 -7.60 -0.49
C ILE A 92 -10.66 -6.50 0.54
N GLY A 93 -11.02 -5.30 0.10
CA GLY A 93 -11.26 -4.17 0.97
C GLY A 93 -12.74 -3.84 1.13
N VAL A 94 -13.17 -3.54 2.36
CA VAL A 94 -14.47 -2.94 2.69
C VAL A 94 -14.24 -1.48 3.02
N ASN A 95 -14.85 -0.59 2.26
CA ASN A 95 -14.63 0.84 2.39
C ASN A 95 -15.35 1.41 3.62
N ARG A 96 -14.63 2.06 4.52
CA ARG A 96 -15.20 2.86 5.60
C ARG A 96 -14.70 4.29 5.50
N GLY A 97 -15.40 5.08 4.72
CA GLY A 97 -15.08 6.48 4.46
C GLY A 97 -15.34 6.86 3.00
N ASN A 98 -14.54 7.77 2.47
CA ASN A 98 -14.61 8.14 1.05
C ASN A 98 -14.12 6.98 0.17
N LEU A 99 -14.73 6.81 -1.00
CA LEU A 99 -14.35 5.82 -2.00
C LEU A 99 -12.82 5.74 -2.13
N GLY A 100 -12.23 4.56 -1.90
CA GLY A 100 -10.80 4.28 -2.02
C GLY A 100 -10.41 3.79 -3.41
N PHE A 101 -9.10 3.65 -3.64
CA PHE A 101 -8.56 2.95 -4.81
C PHE A 101 -8.34 1.45 -4.54
N LEU A 102 -8.36 1.06 -3.26
CA LEU A 102 -8.01 -0.28 -2.78
C LEU A 102 -9.15 -0.98 -2.03
N THR A 103 -10.32 -0.34 -1.95
CA THR A 103 -11.47 -0.87 -1.20
C THR A 103 -12.73 -0.77 -2.05
N ASP A 104 -13.40 -1.90 -2.27
CA ASP A 104 -14.49 -2.04 -3.25
C ASP A 104 -15.86 -2.25 -2.62
N LEU A 105 -15.91 -2.95 -1.47
CA LEU A 105 -17.17 -3.32 -0.87
C LEU A 105 -17.76 -2.17 -0.05
N ASP A 106 -19.04 -1.91 -0.25
CA ASP A 106 -19.81 -0.99 0.58
C ASP A 106 -20.11 -1.67 1.93
N PRO A 107 -19.83 -1.02 3.07
CA PRO A 107 -20.07 -1.59 4.39
C PRO A 107 -21.55 -1.84 4.71
N ASP A 108 -22.46 -1.14 4.05
CA ASP A 108 -23.90 -1.24 4.27
C ASP A 108 -24.57 -2.18 3.26
N ASN A 109 -23.86 -2.62 2.20
CA ASN A 109 -24.37 -3.51 1.15
C ASN A 109 -23.30 -4.52 0.68
N PHE A 110 -22.54 -5.11 1.62
CA PHE A 110 -21.42 -6.00 1.29
C PHE A 110 -21.87 -7.44 0.98
N GLU A 111 -23.04 -7.88 1.46
CA GLU A 111 -23.42 -9.30 1.51
C GLU A 111 -23.47 -9.93 0.10
N GLU A 112 -24.19 -9.33 -0.83
CA GLU A 112 -24.35 -9.88 -2.18
C GLU A 112 -23.02 -9.90 -2.96
N PRO A 113 -22.23 -8.80 -3.03
CA PRO A 113 -20.93 -8.82 -3.69
C PRO A 113 -19.92 -9.78 -3.02
N LEU A 114 -19.89 -9.84 -1.69
CA LEU A 114 -19.02 -10.74 -0.96
C LEU A 114 -19.43 -12.20 -1.18
N GLN A 115 -20.73 -12.51 -1.24
CA GLN A 115 -21.21 -13.86 -1.56
C GLN A 115 -20.76 -14.32 -2.96
N ALA A 116 -20.80 -13.43 -3.95
CA ALA A 116 -20.30 -13.73 -5.29
C ALA A 116 -18.80 -14.06 -5.25
N VAL A 117 -18.01 -13.24 -4.54
CA VAL A 117 -16.57 -13.46 -4.32
C VAL A 117 -16.32 -14.82 -3.64
N LEU A 118 -17.05 -15.15 -2.58
CA LEU A 118 -16.91 -16.42 -1.86
C LEU A 118 -17.29 -17.65 -2.72
N ASN A 119 -18.12 -17.47 -3.70
CA ASN A 119 -18.47 -18.48 -4.70
C ASN A 119 -17.44 -18.60 -5.85
N GLY A 120 -16.39 -17.77 -5.86
CA GLY A 120 -15.33 -17.77 -6.88
C GLY A 120 -15.58 -16.78 -8.03
N ASP A 121 -16.56 -15.90 -7.90
CA ASP A 121 -16.93 -14.92 -8.91
C ASP A 121 -16.26 -13.56 -8.63
N PHE A 122 -14.99 -13.41 -9.03
CA PHE A 122 -14.18 -12.22 -8.77
C PHE A 122 -13.12 -12.00 -9.86
N VAL A 123 -12.60 -10.80 -9.93
CA VAL A 123 -11.41 -10.44 -10.71
C VAL A 123 -10.20 -10.46 -9.76
N LYS A 124 -9.08 -11.03 -10.20
CA LYS A 124 -7.82 -11.07 -9.45
C LYS A 124 -6.80 -10.14 -10.07
N GLU A 125 -6.15 -9.34 -9.23
CA GLU A 125 -5.01 -8.51 -9.59
C GLU A 125 -3.82 -8.80 -8.68
N GLU A 126 -2.62 -8.72 -9.23
CA GLU A 126 -1.38 -8.83 -8.46
C GLU A 126 -0.65 -7.50 -8.47
N ARG A 127 -0.37 -6.97 -7.28
CA ARG A 127 0.33 -5.69 -7.09
C ARG A 127 1.68 -5.95 -6.44
N PHE A 128 2.74 -5.38 -7.00
CA PHE A 128 4.05 -5.44 -6.36
C PHE A 128 4.25 -4.34 -5.33
N LEU A 129 5.17 -4.57 -4.42
CA LEU A 129 5.64 -3.61 -3.45
C LEU A 129 7.07 -3.18 -3.81
N LEU A 130 7.50 -2.05 -3.27
CA LEU A 130 8.91 -1.66 -3.23
C LEU A 130 9.52 -2.09 -1.91
N GLU A 131 10.76 -2.58 -1.94
CA GLU A 131 11.63 -2.69 -0.79
C GLU A 131 12.51 -1.45 -0.72
N ALA A 132 12.72 -0.93 0.49
CA ALA A 132 13.65 0.16 0.77
C ALA A 132 14.64 -0.28 1.84
N GLU A 133 15.92 -0.19 1.54
CA GLU A 133 17.02 -0.52 2.44
C GLU A 133 17.93 0.70 2.62
N VAL A 134 18.25 1.04 3.86
CA VAL A 134 19.25 2.05 4.18
C VAL A 134 20.58 1.36 4.48
N HIS A 135 21.60 1.68 3.72
CA HIS A 135 22.94 1.12 3.83
C HIS A 135 23.91 2.15 4.37
N ARG A 136 24.72 1.75 5.35
CA ARG A 136 25.83 2.53 5.90
C ARG A 136 27.09 1.68 5.97
N HIS A 137 28.16 2.15 5.34
CA HIS A 137 29.43 1.41 5.24
C HIS A 137 29.24 -0.01 4.67
N GLY A 138 28.40 -0.15 3.64
CA GLY A 138 28.11 -1.42 2.98
C GLY A 138 27.24 -2.40 3.78
N GLN A 139 26.66 -1.99 4.90
CA GLN A 139 25.78 -2.82 5.73
C GLN A 139 24.36 -2.26 5.78
N VAL A 140 23.36 -3.13 5.63
CA VAL A 140 21.96 -2.78 5.85
C VAL A 140 21.74 -2.39 7.31
N LYS A 141 21.25 -1.19 7.56
CA LYS A 141 20.93 -0.66 8.90
C LYS A 141 19.45 -0.74 9.21
N SER A 142 18.61 -0.50 8.22
CA SER A 142 17.15 -0.61 8.34
C SER A 142 16.55 -0.93 6.99
N HIS A 143 15.41 -1.60 7.00
CA HIS A 143 14.65 -1.91 5.79
C HIS A 143 13.15 -1.93 6.07
N ASN A 144 12.36 -1.65 5.07
CA ASN A 144 10.90 -1.85 5.06
C ASN A 144 10.39 -1.90 3.63
N SER A 145 9.14 -2.32 3.47
CA SER A 145 8.46 -2.33 2.19
C SER A 145 7.38 -1.24 2.10
N ALA A 146 7.07 -0.81 0.89
CA ALA A 146 6.02 0.15 0.58
C ALA A 146 5.10 -0.39 -0.52
N PHE A 147 3.80 -0.23 -0.35
CA PHE A 147 2.80 -0.61 -1.33
C PHE A 147 2.51 0.52 -2.32
N ASN A 148 2.50 1.76 -1.82
CA ASN A 148 2.37 2.96 -2.66
C ASN A 148 3.73 3.54 -3.04
N GLU A 149 4.47 4.09 -2.09
CA GLU A 149 5.70 4.82 -2.37
C GLU A 149 6.72 4.79 -1.24
N VAL A 150 7.97 4.94 -1.63
CA VAL A 150 9.13 5.24 -0.79
C VAL A 150 9.50 6.70 -1.00
N VAL A 151 9.60 7.49 0.07
CA VAL A 151 9.88 8.93 -0.01
C VAL A 151 11.13 9.25 0.79
N LEU A 152 12.16 9.78 0.12
CA LEU A 152 13.29 10.43 0.78
C LEU A 152 12.92 11.90 1.05
N HIS A 153 13.02 12.34 2.30
CA HIS A 153 12.71 13.71 2.69
C HIS A 153 13.54 14.15 3.91
N PRO A 154 13.72 15.47 4.16
CA PRO A 154 14.27 15.95 5.40
C PRO A 154 13.34 15.65 6.57
N GLY A 155 13.88 15.30 7.72
CA GLY A 155 13.11 15.13 8.96
C GLY A 155 12.53 16.45 9.50
N GLN A 156 12.96 17.59 8.95
CA GLN A 156 12.49 18.93 9.32
C GLN A 156 12.00 19.68 8.08
N VAL A 157 10.97 20.49 8.23
CA VAL A 157 10.37 21.28 7.15
C VAL A 157 11.32 22.38 6.67
N ALA A 158 11.27 22.71 5.36
CA ALA A 158 11.96 23.81 4.70
C ALA A 158 13.50 23.67 4.59
N HIS A 159 14.00 22.45 4.51
CA HIS A 159 15.40 22.18 4.20
C HIS A 159 15.51 21.39 2.90
N MET A 160 16.22 21.92 1.92
CA MET A 160 16.59 21.14 0.73
C MET A 160 17.69 20.15 1.07
N ILE A 161 17.60 18.98 0.47
CA ILE A 161 18.58 17.90 0.58
C ILE A 161 19.28 17.68 -0.76
N GLU A 162 20.51 17.18 -0.70
CA GLU A 162 21.32 16.86 -1.87
C GLU A 162 21.58 15.36 -1.93
N PHE A 163 21.33 14.79 -3.10
CA PHE A 163 21.54 13.37 -3.36
C PHE A 163 21.78 13.10 -4.86
N GLU A 164 22.37 11.97 -5.14
CA GLU A 164 22.52 11.43 -6.50
C GLU A 164 21.62 10.21 -6.69
N VAL A 165 21.09 10.06 -7.89
CA VAL A 165 20.24 8.93 -8.28
C VAL A 165 20.97 8.08 -9.30
N TYR A 166 21.05 6.80 -9.02
CA TYR A 166 21.57 5.76 -9.90
C TYR A 166 20.46 4.76 -10.23
N ILE A 167 20.45 4.29 -11.47
CA ILE A 167 19.53 3.25 -11.95
C ILE A 167 20.39 2.13 -12.52
N ASP A 168 20.31 0.92 -11.91
CA ASP A 168 21.19 -0.22 -12.23
C ASP A 168 22.68 0.18 -12.26
N ASP A 169 23.12 0.88 -11.19
CA ASP A 169 24.49 1.43 -11.05
C ASP A 169 24.90 2.48 -12.08
N THR A 170 24.02 2.86 -12.99
CA THR A 170 24.28 3.94 -13.94
C THR A 170 23.82 5.26 -13.33
N PHE A 171 24.71 6.26 -13.25
CA PHE A 171 24.35 7.61 -12.80
C PHE A 171 23.26 8.19 -13.70
N ALA A 172 22.14 8.58 -13.10
CA ALA A 172 21.01 9.18 -13.81
C ALA A 172 21.01 10.72 -13.68
N PHE A 173 21.04 11.23 -12.44
CA PHE A 173 21.11 12.66 -12.17
C PHE A 173 21.50 12.94 -10.71
N SER A 174 21.97 14.17 -10.43
CA SER A 174 22.05 14.73 -9.09
C SER A 174 20.89 15.72 -8.87
N GLN A 175 20.44 15.81 -7.64
CA GLN A 175 19.27 16.61 -7.30
C GLN A 175 19.52 17.39 -5.99
N ARG A 176 19.03 18.65 -6.00
CA ARG A 176 18.82 19.45 -4.80
C ARG A 176 17.34 19.82 -4.74
N SER A 177 16.64 19.31 -3.73
CA SER A 177 15.17 19.41 -3.65
C SER A 177 14.68 19.18 -2.21
N ASP A 178 13.37 19.33 -1.99
CA ASP A 178 12.75 18.96 -0.72
C ASP A 178 12.65 17.45 -0.52
N GLY A 179 12.89 16.65 -1.57
CA GLY A 179 12.86 15.18 -1.49
C GLY A 179 12.63 14.51 -2.83
N LEU A 180 12.46 13.20 -2.76
CA LEU A 180 12.21 12.35 -3.91
C LEU A 180 11.18 11.27 -3.57
N ILE A 181 10.17 11.12 -4.41
CA ILE A 181 9.15 10.06 -4.30
C ILE A 181 9.48 8.98 -5.33
N ILE A 182 9.61 7.74 -4.88
CA ILE A 182 9.71 6.55 -5.73
C ILE A 182 8.44 5.73 -5.53
N SER A 183 7.61 5.63 -6.56
CA SER A 183 6.26 5.10 -6.43
C SER A 183 5.99 3.90 -7.33
N THR A 184 5.22 2.94 -6.81
CA THR A 184 4.58 1.89 -7.59
C THR A 184 3.46 2.46 -8.46
N PRO A 185 2.92 1.72 -9.44
CA PRO A 185 1.71 2.12 -10.15
C PRO A 185 0.50 2.30 -9.22
N THR A 186 0.41 1.51 -8.16
CA THR A 186 -0.63 1.66 -7.12
C THR A 186 -0.53 3.02 -6.44
N GLY A 187 0.67 3.45 -6.05
CA GLY A 187 0.94 4.72 -5.41
C GLY A 187 0.90 5.93 -6.34
N SER A 188 0.82 5.72 -7.68
CA SER A 188 0.77 6.82 -8.65
C SER A 188 -0.45 7.74 -8.47
N THR A 189 -1.48 7.29 -7.78
CA THR A 189 -2.67 8.06 -7.40
C THR A 189 -2.64 8.60 -5.96
N ALA A 190 -1.54 8.37 -5.23
CA ALA A 190 -1.31 8.81 -3.85
C ALA A 190 -0.38 10.04 -3.82
N TYR A 191 0.67 10.01 -2.99
CA TYR A 191 1.56 11.16 -2.81
C TYR A 191 2.34 11.52 -4.08
N SER A 192 2.66 10.52 -4.92
CA SER A 192 3.26 10.73 -6.25
C SER A 192 2.41 11.66 -7.13
N LEU A 193 1.08 11.53 -7.11
CA LEU A 193 0.18 12.43 -7.85
C LEU A 193 0.27 13.86 -7.34
N SER A 194 0.31 14.06 -6.01
CA SER A 194 0.48 15.38 -5.39
C SER A 194 1.82 16.02 -5.77
N GLY A 195 2.87 15.21 -5.96
CA GLY A 195 4.18 15.64 -6.44
C GLY A 195 4.24 15.94 -7.96
N GLY A 196 3.12 15.78 -8.68
CA GLY A 196 3.08 15.99 -10.14
C GLY A 196 3.52 14.79 -10.96
N GLY A 197 3.56 13.61 -10.36
CA GLY A 197 3.85 12.35 -11.05
C GLY A 197 2.70 11.92 -11.99
N PRO A 198 2.98 11.09 -13.00
CA PRO A 198 1.97 10.57 -13.91
C PRO A 198 1.11 9.51 -13.20
N ILE A 199 -0.17 9.42 -13.58
CA ILE A 199 -1.02 8.29 -13.21
C ILE A 199 -0.60 7.08 -14.05
N LEU A 200 -0.25 5.99 -13.38
CA LEU A 200 0.12 4.72 -14.00
C LEU A 200 -1.04 3.73 -13.83
N SER A 201 -1.34 2.99 -14.90
CA SER A 201 -2.27 1.86 -14.77
C SER A 201 -1.72 0.84 -13.77
N PRO A 202 -2.53 0.34 -12.84
CA PRO A 202 -2.07 -0.54 -11.77
C PRO A 202 -1.36 -1.83 -12.24
N ASN A 203 -1.66 -2.28 -13.45
CA ASN A 203 -1.10 -3.51 -14.03
C ASN A 203 0.25 -3.28 -14.75
N LEU A 204 0.74 -2.04 -14.82
CA LEU A 204 2.04 -1.74 -15.40
C LEU A 204 3.16 -2.23 -14.49
N ASN A 205 4.21 -2.80 -15.08
CA ASN A 205 5.45 -3.08 -14.37
C ASN A 205 6.41 -1.89 -14.53
N ALA A 206 6.13 -0.81 -13.81
CA ALA A 206 6.87 0.44 -13.88
C ALA A 206 7.05 1.05 -12.48
N ILE A 207 8.07 1.89 -12.33
CA ILE A 207 8.32 2.70 -11.13
C ILE A 207 8.38 4.16 -11.59
N SER A 208 7.68 5.06 -10.91
CA SER A 208 7.82 6.49 -11.12
C SER A 208 8.76 7.11 -10.08
N ILE A 209 9.62 8.00 -10.56
CA ILE A 209 10.59 8.77 -9.77
C ILE A 209 10.19 10.24 -9.89
N VAL A 210 9.72 10.83 -8.81
CA VAL A 210 9.08 12.15 -8.81
C VAL A 210 9.81 13.08 -7.83
N PRO A 211 10.59 14.05 -8.34
CA PRO A 211 11.26 15.07 -7.52
C PRO A 211 10.25 15.96 -6.80
N MET A 212 10.52 16.26 -5.53
CA MET A 212 9.70 17.18 -4.73
C MET A 212 10.34 18.58 -4.73
N PHE A 213 9.66 19.56 -5.30
CA PHE A 213 10.10 20.96 -5.36
C PHE A 213 11.58 21.13 -5.75
N PRO A 214 11.99 20.59 -6.92
CA PRO A 214 13.38 20.63 -7.36
C PRO A 214 13.84 22.07 -7.62
N HIS A 215 15.10 22.38 -7.26
CA HIS A 215 15.69 23.70 -7.50
C HIS A 215 16.15 23.94 -8.95
N THR A 216 15.79 23.02 -9.85
CA THR A 216 16.11 23.12 -11.28
C THR A 216 14.83 23.13 -12.12
N LEU A 217 14.75 24.04 -13.09
CA LEU A 217 13.59 24.19 -13.98
C LEU A 217 13.43 22.99 -14.96
N SER A 218 14.48 22.24 -15.19
CA SER A 218 14.50 21.12 -16.12
C SER A 218 14.09 19.78 -15.50
N SER A 219 13.98 19.69 -14.17
CA SER A 219 13.58 18.46 -13.49
C SER A 219 12.17 18.04 -13.87
N ARG A 220 11.99 16.77 -14.16
CA ARG A 220 10.68 16.17 -14.53
C ARG A 220 10.56 14.79 -13.91
N PRO A 221 9.35 14.33 -13.60
CA PRO A 221 9.11 12.94 -13.25
C PRO A 221 9.65 11.99 -14.33
N LEU A 222 10.30 10.93 -13.91
CA LEU A 222 10.84 9.87 -14.75
C LEU A 222 10.09 8.56 -14.45
N VAL A 223 9.77 7.79 -15.48
CA VAL A 223 9.20 6.44 -15.33
C VAL A 223 10.20 5.44 -15.91
N VAL A 224 10.49 4.40 -15.12
CA VAL A 224 11.40 3.31 -15.49
C VAL A 224 10.71 1.96 -15.37
N GLU A 225 11.31 0.91 -15.94
CA GLU A 225 10.83 -0.46 -15.77
C GLU A 225 10.84 -0.86 -14.29
N GLY A 226 9.79 -1.57 -13.83
CA GLY A 226 9.61 -1.92 -12.43
C GLY A 226 10.68 -2.83 -11.83
N LYS A 227 11.48 -3.52 -12.66
CA LYS A 227 12.58 -4.38 -12.20
C LYS A 227 13.89 -3.62 -11.95
N ARG A 228 13.97 -2.33 -12.28
CA ARG A 228 15.17 -1.53 -12.07
C ARG A 228 15.47 -1.36 -10.60
N HIS A 229 16.75 -1.42 -10.29
CA HIS A 229 17.28 -1.10 -8.97
C HIS A 229 17.61 0.39 -8.91
N ILE A 230 17.01 1.11 -7.96
CA ILE A 230 17.24 2.55 -7.76
C ILE A 230 18.11 2.71 -6.51
N LYS A 231 19.22 3.42 -6.65
CA LYS A 231 20.12 3.73 -5.55
C LYS A 231 20.21 5.24 -5.40
N LEU A 232 19.98 5.73 -4.18
CA LEU A 232 20.15 7.12 -3.80
C LEU A 232 21.43 7.22 -2.97
N CYS A 233 22.41 7.99 -3.45
CA CYS A 233 23.62 8.31 -2.69
C CYS A 233 23.41 9.66 -2.01
N ILE A 234 23.36 9.65 -0.69
CA ILE A 234 23.05 10.84 0.12
C ILE A 234 24.32 11.66 0.29
N SER A 235 24.28 12.93 -0.12
CA SER A 235 25.44 13.82 0.01
C SER A 235 25.89 13.92 1.48
N PRO A 236 27.19 13.77 1.76
CA PRO A 236 27.75 13.99 3.10
C PRO A 236 27.65 15.44 3.57
N GLU A 237 27.39 16.39 2.67
CA GLU A 237 27.25 17.81 2.98
C GLU A 237 25.86 18.17 3.54
N ASN A 238 24.91 17.25 3.56
CA ASN A 238 23.60 17.46 4.19
C ASN A 238 23.79 17.70 5.70
N ARG A 239 23.16 18.76 6.21
CA ARG A 239 23.27 19.17 7.62
C ARG A 239 22.05 18.84 8.46
N THR A 240 21.01 18.30 7.84
CA THR A 240 19.75 17.93 8.49
C THR A 240 19.63 16.42 8.62
N THR A 241 18.86 15.96 9.57
CA THR A 241 18.41 14.56 9.62
C THR A 241 17.51 14.29 8.43
N LEU A 242 17.72 13.14 7.78
CA LEU A 242 16.91 12.69 6.66
C LEU A 242 16.16 11.42 7.08
N GLU A 243 15.09 11.18 6.38
CA GLU A 243 14.26 9.99 6.57
C GLU A 243 13.82 9.42 5.22
N VAL A 244 13.70 8.10 5.19
CA VAL A 244 12.98 7.39 4.15
C VAL A 244 11.65 6.92 4.73
N SER A 245 10.56 7.43 4.20
CA SER A 245 9.21 7.04 4.59
C SER A 245 8.66 5.97 3.63
N CYS A 246 8.09 4.89 4.17
CA CYS A 246 7.36 3.87 3.42
C CYS A 246 5.85 4.06 3.66
N ASP A 247 5.10 4.39 2.60
CA ASP A 247 3.65 4.66 2.62
C ASP A 247 3.23 5.73 3.65
N GLY A 248 4.12 6.62 4.08
CA GLY A 248 3.85 7.57 5.16
C GLY A 248 3.57 6.93 6.54
N GLN A 249 3.85 5.63 6.70
CA GLN A 249 3.51 4.87 7.91
C GLN A 249 4.72 4.35 8.69
N VAL A 250 5.82 4.14 8.02
CA VAL A 250 7.08 3.68 8.62
C VAL A 250 8.19 4.60 8.17
N SER A 251 9.02 5.05 9.11
CA SER A 251 10.16 5.93 8.85
C SER A 251 11.47 5.18 9.13
N LEU A 252 12.40 5.26 8.20
CA LEU A 252 13.76 4.72 8.30
C LEU A 252 14.72 5.90 8.41
N PRO A 253 15.49 6.01 9.49
CA PRO A 253 16.45 7.11 9.66
C PRO A 253 17.61 6.99 8.68
N VAL A 254 17.98 8.11 8.06
CA VAL A 254 19.05 8.23 7.07
C VAL A 254 20.05 9.29 7.53
N SER A 255 21.34 8.99 7.42
CA SER A 255 22.43 9.92 7.73
C SER A 255 23.13 10.40 6.46
N PRO A 256 23.76 11.58 6.49
CA PRO A 256 24.65 12.01 5.42
C PRO A 256 25.73 10.95 5.10
N GLY A 257 25.90 10.65 3.81
CA GLY A 257 26.82 9.62 3.33
C GLY A 257 26.24 8.19 3.29
N ASP A 258 24.99 7.99 3.72
CA ASP A 258 24.29 6.70 3.55
C ASP A 258 23.88 6.50 2.08
N GLU A 259 23.60 5.24 1.72
CA GLU A 259 22.95 4.86 0.47
C GLU A 259 21.55 4.33 0.79
N VAL A 260 20.58 4.66 -0.06
CA VAL A 260 19.24 4.09 0.01
C VAL A 260 19.00 3.26 -1.26
N HIS A 261 18.75 1.97 -1.09
CA HIS A 261 18.48 1.04 -2.16
C HIS A 261 16.99 0.75 -2.25
N ILE A 262 16.41 0.94 -3.43
CA ILE A 262 14.96 0.77 -3.65
C ILE A 262 14.77 -0.12 -4.87
N PHE A 263 14.02 -1.20 -4.69
CA PHE A 263 13.79 -2.21 -5.73
C PHE A 263 12.46 -2.90 -5.54
N GLN A 264 12.00 -3.59 -6.58
CA GLN A 264 10.75 -4.35 -6.53
C GLN A 264 10.86 -5.52 -5.55
N SER A 265 9.91 -5.64 -4.63
CA SER A 265 9.80 -6.79 -3.74
C SER A 265 9.56 -8.08 -4.54
N PRO A 266 10.15 -9.21 -4.14
CA PRO A 266 9.81 -10.51 -4.71
C PRO A 266 8.37 -10.92 -4.40
N SER A 267 7.80 -10.37 -3.33
CA SER A 267 6.43 -10.63 -2.90
C SER A 267 5.43 -9.74 -3.64
N ARG A 268 4.22 -10.28 -3.88
CA ARG A 268 3.10 -9.55 -4.49
C ARG A 268 1.85 -9.69 -3.65
N LEU A 269 1.09 -8.61 -3.53
CA LEU A 269 -0.24 -8.68 -2.94
C LEU A 269 -1.25 -9.16 -3.97
N LYS A 270 -2.05 -10.16 -3.60
CA LYS A 270 -3.17 -10.66 -4.40
C LYS A 270 -4.44 -9.92 -4.01
N LEU A 271 -4.80 -8.90 -4.75
CA LEU A 271 -6.08 -8.23 -4.60
C LEU A 271 -7.16 -8.97 -5.39
N ILE A 272 -8.35 -9.08 -4.79
CA ILE A 272 -9.53 -9.56 -5.49
C ILE A 272 -10.62 -8.50 -5.43
N HIS A 273 -11.38 -8.40 -6.50
CA HIS A 273 -12.40 -7.40 -6.70
C HIS A 273 -13.70 -8.07 -7.16
N PRO A 274 -14.89 -7.54 -6.84
CA PRO A 274 -16.12 -7.95 -7.49
C PRO A 274 -16.01 -7.84 -9.03
N LYS A 275 -16.81 -8.61 -9.77
CA LYS A 275 -16.70 -8.66 -11.25
C LYS A 275 -16.98 -7.34 -11.97
N ASP A 276 -17.77 -6.47 -11.37
CA ASP A 276 -18.11 -5.15 -11.87
C ASP A 276 -17.07 -4.08 -11.57
N TYR A 277 -15.96 -4.46 -10.91
CA TYR A 277 -14.83 -3.58 -10.63
C TYR A 277 -14.32 -2.92 -11.89
N SER A 278 -14.12 -1.60 -11.81
CA SER A 278 -13.53 -0.81 -12.89
C SER A 278 -12.61 0.28 -12.32
N TYR A 279 -11.31 0.10 -12.51
CA TYR A 279 -10.29 1.08 -12.12
C TYR A 279 -10.59 2.48 -12.70
N TYR A 280 -10.98 2.56 -13.97
CA TYR A 280 -11.27 3.85 -14.61
C TYR A 280 -12.55 4.50 -14.10
N HIS A 281 -13.51 3.72 -13.60
CA HIS A 281 -14.68 4.27 -12.91
C HIS A 281 -14.27 4.94 -11.60
N ILE A 282 -13.47 4.26 -10.79
CA ILE A 282 -12.93 4.79 -9.54
C ILE A 282 -12.10 6.05 -9.79
N LEU A 283 -11.20 6.01 -10.78
CA LEU A 283 -10.33 7.12 -11.14
C LEU A 283 -11.13 8.37 -11.52
N ARG A 284 -12.18 8.23 -12.37
CA ARG A 284 -13.06 9.34 -12.73
C ARG A 284 -13.75 9.95 -11.52
N ASN A 285 -14.32 9.11 -10.67
CA ASN A 285 -15.05 9.57 -9.49
C ASN A 285 -14.13 10.28 -8.49
N LYS A 286 -12.96 9.73 -8.25
CA LYS A 286 -11.96 10.28 -7.33
C LYS A 286 -11.37 11.61 -7.78
N LEU A 287 -11.10 11.73 -9.08
CA LEU A 287 -10.46 12.93 -9.65
C LEU A 287 -11.47 13.95 -10.18
N GLY A 288 -12.77 13.66 -10.08
CA GLY A 288 -13.81 14.55 -10.61
C GLY A 288 -13.72 14.74 -12.13
N TRP A 289 -13.20 13.72 -12.86
CA TRP A 289 -13.12 13.79 -14.31
C TRP A 289 -14.51 13.71 -14.94
N SER A 290 -14.72 14.50 -15.97
CA SER A 290 -15.98 14.55 -16.68
C SER A 290 -16.45 13.17 -17.14
N SER A 291 -17.76 12.91 -17.03
CA SER A 291 -18.41 11.77 -17.67
C SER A 291 -18.37 11.95 -19.21
N LYS A 292 -18.95 10.98 -19.93
CA LYS A 292 -19.04 11.05 -21.39
C LYS A 292 -19.61 12.39 -21.85
N LEU A 293 -19.05 12.97 -22.87
CA LEU A 293 -19.52 14.22 -23.48
C LEU A 293 -20.72 14.02 -24.40
N PHE A 294 -20.99 12.78 -24.83
CA PHE A 294 -22.07 12.37 -25.73
C PHE A 294 -22.46 10.91 -25.51
#